data_ca722ff558d9658dcde628a606e41e37
#
_entry.id   ca722ff558d9658dcde628a606e41e37
#
_cell.length_a   1.000
_cell.length_b   1.000
_cell.length_c   1.000
_cell.angle_alpha   90.00
_cell.angle_beta   90.00
_cell.angle_gamma   90.00
#
_symmetry.space_group_name_H-M   'P 1'
#
loop_
_entity.id
_entity.type
_entity.pdbx_description
1 polymer ?
#
loop_
_entity_poly.entity_id
_entity_poly.type
_entity_poly.pdbx_seq_one_letter_code
_entity_poly.pdbx_strand_id
1 'polypeptide(L)'
;TRLAAVRGLGDVYKRQAVGDEKWYEKISVRYTGRVKNSIKTKDNLLFKKNLIRDWENGMQHEIPVSATFTLFKYFNVTPTVNYTERWYTRKVKKDWDDEQGKEVNDTTYGFHRVYDYSASLGINTKVYGMYKPLFMKKKEIQIRHVITPSISFSAAPDFTSSRFGYYDSYIFSYTHLRAHETAAN
;
A
#
# COMPACT_ATOMS: atom_id res chain seq x y z
N THR A 1 21.86 -7.44 15.36
CA THR A 1 21.29 -8.67 14.82
C THR A 1 19.94 -8.34 14.21
N ARG A 2 19.81 -8.47 12.89
CA ARG A 2 18.54 -8.29 12.16
C ARG A 2 17.78 -9.60 12.24
N LEU A 3 16.67 -9.63 12.96
CA LEU A 3 15.75 -10.75 12.90
C LEU A 3 14.97 -10.71 11.57
N ALA A 4 15.06 -11.81 10.84
CA ALA A 4 14.44 -11.97 9.54
C ALA A 4 12.91 -11.92 9.63
N ALA A 5 12.31 -11.20 8.68
CA ALA A 5 10.85 -11.20 8.50
C ALA A 5 10.38 -12.61 8.12
N VAL A 6 9.49 -13.18 8.90
CA VAL A 6 8.79 -14.43 8.55
C VAL A 6 7.82 -14.08 7.42
N ARG A 7 8.14 -14.51 6.22
CA ARG A 7 7.27 -14.40 5.05
C ARG A 7 6.33 -15.61 5.06
N GLY A 8 5.11 -15.44 5.54
CA GLY A 8 4.06 -16.44 5.43
C GLY A 8 3.59 -16.55 3.99
N LEU A 9 4.02 -17.57 3.27
CA LEU A 9 3.49 -17.96 1.96
C LEU A 9 2.20 -18.75 2.19
N GLY A 10 1.07 -18.07 2.10
CA GLY A 10 -0.22 -18.72 1.90
C GLY A 10 -0.47 -18.88 0.39
N ASP A 11 0.00 -19.95 -0.21
CA ASP A 11 -0.43 -20.32 -1.56
C ASP A 11 -1.88 -20.80 -1.48
N VAL A 12 -2.79 -19.94 -1.91
CA VAL A 12 -4.14 -20.38 -2.20
C VAL A 12 -4.10 -21.17 -3.50
N TYR A 13 -4.18 -22.48 -3.41
CA TYR A 13 -4.37 -23.33 -4.57
C TYR A 13 -5.63 -22.92 -5.32
N LYS A 14 -5.47 -22.29 -6.48
CA LYS A 14 -6.57 -22.13 -7.45
C LYS A 14 -6.97 -23.53 -7.88
N ARG A 15 -8.13 -24.01 -7.42
CA ARG A 15 -8.78 -25.14 -8.08
C ARG A 15 -9.05 -24.73 -9.52
N GLN A 16 -8.54 -25.50 -10.49
CA GLN A 16 -8.92 -25.33 -11.88
C GLN A 16 -10.44 -25.53 -11.97
N ALA A 17 -11.13 -24.51 -12.44
CA ALA A 17 -12.56 -24.57 -12.67
C ALA A 17 -12.84 -25.64 -13.74
N VAL A 18 -13.72 -26.57 -13.42
CA VAL A 18 -14.25 -27.53 -14.40
C VAL A 18 -15.46 -26.87 -15.04
N GLY A 19 -15.29 -26.24 -16.22
CA GLY A 19 -16.33 -25.50 -16.94
C GLY A 19 -16.03 -24.00 -17.09
N ASP A 20 -17.05 -23.21 -17.47
CA ASP A 20 -16.91 -21.76 -17.60
C ASP A 20 -16.64 -21.09 -16.24
N GLU A 21 -15.55 -20.32 -16.16
CA GLU A 21 -15.18 -19.59 -14.95
C GLU A 21 -16.28 -18.63 -14.53
N LYS A 22 -16.76 -18.77 -13.32
CA LYS A 22 -17.74 -17.86 -12.70
C LYS A 22 -17.05 -16.53 -12.36
N TRP A 23 -17.81 -15.46 -12.33
CA TRP A 23 -17.30 -14.11 -12.09
C TRP A 23 -16.46 -13.97 -10.79
N TYR A 24 -16.83 -14.69 -9.73
CA TYR A 24 -16.11 -14.67 -8.45
C TYR A 24 -14.81 -15.46 -8.45
N GLU A 25 -14.63 -16.41 -9.37
CA GLU A 25 -13.38 -17.17 -9.54
C GLU A 25 -12.27 -16.30 -10.14
N LYS A 26 -12.65 -15.17 -10.74
CA LYS A 26 -11.74 -14.16 -11.29
C LYS A 26 -11.22 -13.18 -10.23
N ILE A 27 -11.73 -13.28 -8.99
CA ILE A 27 -11.28 -12.44 -7.87
C ILE A 27 -10.08 -13.09 -7.21
N SER A 28 -9.01 -12.33 -7.07
CA SER A 28 -7.80 -12.70 -6.36
C SER A 28 -7.68 -11.86 -5.09
N VAL A 29 -7.57 -12.52 -3.97
CA VAL A 29 -7.31 -11.89 -2.67
C VAL A 29 -5.97 -12.40 -2.16
N ARG A 30 -5.09 -11.49 -1.76
CA ARG A 30 -3.81 -11.83 -1.15
C ARG A 30 -3.75 -11.21 0.24
N TYR A 31 -3.10 -11.88 1.15
CA TYR A 31 -2.78 -11.34 2.46
C TYR A 31 -1.27 -11.38 2.67
N THR A 32 -0.70 -10.28 3.15
CA THR A 32 0.70 -10.20 3.54
C THR A 32 0.80 -9.55 4.91
N GLY A 33 1.29 -10.29 5.88
CA GLY A 33 1.60 -9.79 7.22
C GLY A 33 3.10 -9.53 7.37
N ARG A 34 3.48 -8.38 7.93
CA ARG A 34 4.87 -8.04 8.26
C ARG A 34 4.94 -7.60 9.71
N VAL A 35 5.84 -8.16 10.47
CA VAL A 35 6.13 -7.76 11.85
C VAL A 35 7.52 -7.13 11.88
N LYS A 36 7.60 -5.94 12.43
CA LYS A 36 8.85 -5.25 12.71
C LYS A 36 8.98 -5.04 14.21
N ASN A 37 10.11 -5.46 14.71
CA ASN A 37 10.48 -5.20 16.10
C ASN A 37 11.92 -4.70 16.12
N SER A 38 12.16 -3.56 16.73
CA SER A 38 13.50 -2.94 16.80
C SER A 38 13.71 -2.24 18.14
N ILE A 39 14.96 -2.24 18.60
CA ILE A 39 15.39 -1.52 19.79
C ILE A 39 16.72 -0.82 19.52
N LYS A 40 16.83 0.40 20.03
CA LYS A 40 18.08 1.16 20.08
C LYS A 40 18.52 1.24 21.54
N THR A 41 19.50 0.44 21.94
CA THR A 41 19.99 0.38 23.30
C THR A 41 21.47 0.01 23.37
N LYS A 42 22.09 0.19 24.53
CA LYS A 42 23.44 -0.30 24.81
C LYS A 42 23.41 -1.80 25.09
N ASP A 43 24.48 -2.53 24.76
CA ASP A 43 24.54 -3.99 24.88
C ASP A 43 24.20 -4.52 26.26
N ASN A 44 24.66 -3.83 27.32
CA ASN A 44 24.40 -4.20 28.71
C ASN A 44 22.94 -4.05 29.17
N LEU A 45 22.12 -3.39 28.37
CA LEU A 45 20.71 -3.12 28.67
C LEU A 45 19.75 -3.89 27.76
N LEU A 46 20.26 -4.63 26.78
CA LEU A 46 19.46 -5.24 25.70
C LEU A 46 18.34 -6.15 26.24
N PHE A 47 18.60 -7.00 27.21
CA PHE A 47 17.61 -7.92 27.80
C PHE A 47 16.98 -7.44 29.12
N LYS A 48 17.39 -6.27 29.60
CA LYS A 48 16.84 -5.68 30.84
C LYS A 48 15.65 -4.76 30.55
N LYS A 49 15.37 -4.49 29.28
CA LYS A 49 14.34 -3.57 28.84
C LYS A 49 13.01 -4.27 28.60
N ASN A 50 11.92 -3.57 28.90
CA ASN A 50 10.57 -4.06 28.66
C ASN A 50 10.29 -4.12 27.16
N LEU A 51 9.89 -5.30 26.66
CA LEU A 51 9.62 -5.54 25.25
C LEU A 51 8.50 -4.66 24.67
N ILE A 52 7.57 -4.20 25.49
CA ILE A 52 6.44 -3.38 25.05
C ILE A 52 6.79 -1.89 25.05
N ARG A 53 7.47 -1.41 26.09
CA ARG A 53 7.73 0.01 26.27
C ARG A 53 8.98 0.51 25.56
N ASP A 54 10.02 -0.29 25.57
CA ASP A 54 11.34 0.14 25.10
C ASP A 54 11.61 -0.29 23.65
N TRP A 55 10.85 -1.24 23.14
CA TRP A 55 10.96 -1.73 21.78
C TRP A 55 9.96 -1.02 20.85
N GLU A 56 10.41 -0.76 19.62
CA GLU A 56 9.56 -0.28 18.54
C GLU A 56 8.87 -1.47 17.89
N ASN A 57 7.63 -1.71 18.27
CA ASN A 57 6.81 -2.80 17.76
C ASN A 57 5.84 -2.27 16.71
N GLY A 58 5.89 -2.85 15.54
CA GLY A 58 4.96 -2.56 14.46
C GLY A 58 4.54 -3.83 13.73
N MET A 59 3.27 -3.90 13.38
CA MET A 59 2.72 -4.94 12.52
C MET A 59 1.96 -4.31 11.37
N GLN A 60 2.22 -4.78 10.16
CA GLN A 60 1.57 -4.30 8.95
C GLN A 60 0.83 -5.45 8.28
N HIS A 61 -0.40 -5.19 7.92
CA HIS A 61 -1.29 -6.08 7.17
C HIS A 61 -1.58 -5.44 5.83
N GLU A 62 -1.36 -6.17 4.74
CA GLU A 62 -1.68 -5.75 3.38
C GLU A 62 -2.64 -6.75 2.76
N ILE A 63 -3.76 -6.25 2.27
CA ILE A 63 -4.82 -7.06 1.66
C ILE A 63 -5.18 -6.47 0.30
N PRO A 64 -4.38 -6.72 -0.75
CA PRO A 64 -4.77 -6.39 -2.11
C PRO A 64 -5.84 -7.36 -2.60
N VAL A 65 -6.92 -6.80 -3.11
CA VAL A 65 -8.01 -7.51 -3.79
C VAL A 65 -8.03 -7.05 -5.23
N SER A 66 -7.94 -7.96 -6.17
CA SER A 66 -7.99 -7.64 -7.60
C SER A 66 -8.86 -8.64 -8.34
N ALA A 67 -9.46 -8.18 -9.44
CA ALA A 67 -10.17 -9.06 -10.34
C ALA A 67 -9.81 -8.71 -11.79
N THR A 68 -10.00 -9.65 -12.70
CA THR A 68 -9.80 -9.40 -14.13
C THR A 68 -11.03 -9.87 -14.89
N PHE A 69 -11.67 -8.94 -15.59
CA PHE A 69 -12.84 -9.20 -16.41
C PHE A 69 -12.56 -8.82 -17.85
N THR A 70 -13.11 -9.61 -18.78
CA THR A 70 -13.10 -9.24 -20.20
C THR A 70 -14.49 -8.76 -20.58
N LEU A 71 -14.60 -7.47 -20.92
CA LEU A 71 -15.84 -6.87 -21.40
C LEU A 71 -15.87 -6.84 -22.92
N PHE A 72 -17.02 -7.15 -23.49
CA PHE A 72 -17.25 -7.15 -24.94
C PHE A 72 -16.22 -7.95 -25.74
N LYS A 73 -15.54 -8.93 -25.12
CA LYS A 73 -14.47 -9.75 -25.69
C LYS A 73 -13.16 -9.00 -26.04
N TYR A 74 -13.12 -7.68 -25.88
CA TYR A 74 -12.00 -6.85 -26.33
C TYR A 74 -11.32 -6.07 -25.20
N PHE A 75 -12.06 -5.67 -24.18
CA PHE A 75 -11.55 -4.85 -23.11
C PHE A 75 -11.26 -5.68 -21.86
N ASN A 76 -10.01 -5.69 -21.42
CA ASN A 76 -9.66 -6.24 -20.13
C ASN A 76 -9.80 -5.15 -19.07
N VAL A 77 -10.64 -5.39 -18.09
CA VAL A 77 -10.93 -4.49 -16.98
C VAL A 77 -10.40 -5.11 -15.71
N THR A 78 -9.53 -4.38 -15.01
CA THR A 78 -8.86 -4.86 -13.81
C THR A 78 -9.13 -3.88 -12.66
N PRO A 79 -10.24 -4.07 -11.92
CA PRO A 79 -10.44 -3.38 -10.66
C PRO A 79 -9.47 -3.92 -9.61
N THR A 80 -8.92 -3.02 -8.80
CA THR A 80 -8.03 -3.36 -7.68
C THR A 80 -8.37 -2.49 -6.48
N VAL A 81 -8.46 -3.11 -5.32
CA VAL A 81 -8.62 -2.43 -4.03
C VAL A 81 -7.45 -2.86 -3.16
N ASN A 82 -6.68 -1.91 -2.68
CA ASN A 82 -5.62 -2.14 -1.73
C ASN A 82 -6.07 -1.66 -0.36
N TYR A 83 -5.93 -2.51 0.63
CA TYR A 83 -6.15 -2.16 2.03
C TYR A 83 -4.87 -2.44 2.79
N THR A 84 -4.40 -1.45 3.55
CA THR A 84 -3.24 -1.58 4.41
C THR A 84 -3.63 -1.16 5.82
N GLU A 85 -3.26 -1.97 6.80
CA GLU A 85 -3.47 -1.68 8.20
C GLU A 85 -2.15 -1.83 8.96
N ARG A 86 -1.88 -0.89 9.87
CA ARG A 86 -0.66 -0.88 10.68
C ARG A 86 -1.04 -0.78 12.15
N TRP A 87 -0.44 -1.64 12.94
CA TRP A 87 -0.60 -1.69 14.38
C TRP A 87 0.70 -1.29 15.07
N TYR A 88 0.58 -0.45 16.07
CA TYR A 88 1.69 0.03 16.88
C TYR A 88 1.38 -0.11 18.36
N THR A 89 2.43 -0.27 19.17
CA THR A 89 2.31 -0.35 20.64
C THR A 89 2.50 1.01 21.32
N ARG A 90 2.83 2.05 20.57
CA ARG A 90 2.99 3.41 21.07
C ARG A 90 2.63 4.44 20.00
N LYS A 91 2.15 5.59 20.45
CA LYS A 91 1.94 6.80 19.65
C LYS A 91 2.77 7.92 20.25
N VAL A 92 3.48 8.68 19.42
CA VAL A 92 4.21 9.87 19.85
C VAL A 92 3.44 11.08 19.34
N LYS A 93 3.03 11.96 20.27
CA LYS A 93 2.48 13.28 19.96
C LYS A 93 3.59 14.29 20.18
N LYS A 94 3.86 15.11 19.17
CA LYS A 94 4.76 16.23 19.26
C LYS A 94 3.97 17.44 19.70
N ASP A 95 4.48 18.17 20.68
CA ASP A 95 3.89 19.41 21.16
C ASP A 95 4.99 20.45 21.38
N TRP A 96 4.61 21.71 21.41
CA TRP A 96 5.54 22.80 21.65
C TRP A 96 5.40 23.29 23.09
N ASP A 97 6.50 23.27 23.84
CA ASP A 97 6.57 23.83 25.17
C ASP A 97 7.00 25.30 25.09
N ASP A 98 6.07 26.20 25.31
CA ASP A 98 6.30 27.66 25.26
C ASP A 98 7.27 28.14 26.35
N GLU A 99 7.31 27.48 27.50
CA GLU A 99 8.19 27.89 28.62
C GLU A 99 9.66 27.51 28.32
N GLN A 100 9.88 26.38 27.68
CA GLN A 100 11.22 25.89 27.41
C GLN A 100 11.67 26.21 25.96
N GLY A 101 10.76 26.72 25.12
CA GLY A 101 11.04 27.05 23.72
C GLY A 101 11.52 25.86 22.90
N LYS A 102 11.05 24.64 23.22
CA LYS A 102 11.47 23.40 22.57
C LYS A 102 10.32 22.46 22.28
N GLU A 103 10.53 21.56 21.31
CA GLU A 103 9.64 20.47 21.01
C GLU A 103 9.66 19.42 22.12
N VAL A 104 8.49 19.05 22.61
CA VAL A 104 8.30 17.99 23.61
C VAL A 104 7.54 16.84 22.96
N ASN A 105 8.04 15.64 23.17
CA ASN A 105 7.42 14.41 22.67
C ASN A 105 6.65 13.72 23.79
N ASP A 106 5.34 13.73 23.70
CA ASP A 106 4.47 12.95 24.59
C ASP A 106 4.24 11.55 23.98
N THR A 107 4.63 10.52 24.70
CA THR A 107 4.53 9.14 24.26
C THR A 107 3.41 8.41 25.00
N THR A 108 2.35 8.10 24.29
CA THR A 108 1.24 7.29 24.80
C THR A 108 1.46 5.82 24.41
N TYR A 109 1.53 4.96 25.41
CA TYR A 109 1.64 3.51 25.24
C TYR A 109 0.27 2.87 25.18
N GLY A 110 0.09 1.94 24.23
CA GLY A 110 -1.17 1.26 24.00
C GLY A 110 -1.27 0.72 22.60
N PHE A 111 -2.37 0.09 22.29
CA PHE A 111 -2.67 -0.37 20.94
C PHE A 111 -3.15 0.80 20.08
N HIS A 112 -2.41 1.11 19.04
CA HIS A 112 -2.76 2.12 18.05
C HIS A 112 -2.86 1.48 16.69
N ARG A 113 -3.92 1.82 15.98
CA ARG A 113 -4.26 1.29 14.66
C ARG A 113 -4.34 2.43 13.66
N VAL A 114 -3.65 2.28 12.54
CA VAL A 114 -3.72 3.18 11.38
C VAL A 114 -4.05 2.33 10.17
N TYR A 115 -4.97 2.78 9.33
CA TYR A 115 -5.33 2.08 8.10
C TYR A 115 -5.45 3.05 6.93
N ASP A 116 -5.12 2.57 5.76
CA ASP A 116 -5.33 3.27 4.50
C ASP A 116 -5.90 2.31 3.46
N TYR A 117 -6.61 2.85 2.50
CA TYR A 117 -7.15 2.09 1.39
C TYR A 117 -7.19 2.93 0.11
N SER A 118 -7.04 2.27 -1.02
CA SER A 118 -7.15 2.86 -2.33
C SER A 118 -7.87 1.92 -3.28
N ALA A 119 -8.61 2.49 -4.23
CA ALA A 119 -9.23 1.74 -5.29
C ALA A 119 -8.67 2.20 -6.64
N SER A 120 -8.44 1.28 -7.55
CA SER A 120 -8.02 1.58 -8.91
C SER A 120 -8.75 0.71 -9.92
N LEU A 121 -8.94 1.25 -11.11
CA LEU A 121 -9.58 0.58 -12.24
C LEU A 121 -8.68 0.73 -13.45
N GLY A 122 -8.11 -0.37 -13.92
CA GLY A 122 -7.36 -0.44 -15.16
C GLY A 122 -8.23 -0.97 -16.29
N ILE A 123 -8.17 -0.34 -17.45
CA ILE A 123 -8.84 -0.81 -18.68
C ILE A 123 -7.79 -0.85 -19.78
N ASN A 124 -7.63 -1.99 -20.40
CA ASN A 124 -6.73 -2.14 -21.54
C ASN A 124 -7.36 -3.00 -22.64
N THR A 125 -6.91 -2.77 -23.88
CA THR A 125 -7.28 -3.58 -25.03
C THR A 125 -6.09 -3.79 -25.95
N LYS A 126 -6.19 -4.74 -26.85
CA LYS A 126 -5.18 -5.00 -27.89
C LYS A 126 -5.80 -4.84 -29.25
N VAL A 127 -5.29 -3.91 -30.02
CA VAL A 127 -5.69 -3.69 -31.43
C VAL A 127 -4.59 -4.21 -32.34
N TYR A 128 -4.97 -5.08 -33.25
CA TYR A 128 -4.05 -5.67 -34.21
C TYR A 128 -4.28 -5.06 -35.58
N GLY A 129 -3.24 -4.52 -36.20
CA GLY A 129 -3.24 -4.05 -37.57
C GLY A 129 -2.29 -4.88 -38.43
N MET A 130 -2.70 -5.22 -39.62
CA MET A 130 -1.85 -5.84 -40.64
C MET A 130 -1.60 -4.82 -41.75
N TYR A 131 -0.35 -4.54 -42.03
CA TYR A 131 0.04 -3.63 -43.11
C TYR A 131 0.89 -4.37 -44.15
N LYS A 132 0.52 -4.23 -45.42
CA LYS A 132 1.31 -4.68 -46.58
C LYS A 132 1.87 -3.46 -47.30
N PRO A 133 3.20 -3.24 -47.29
CA PRO A 133 3.79 -2.08 -47.98
C PRO A 133 3.60 -2.21 -49.49
N LEU A 134 3.00 -1.19 -50.12
CA LEU A 134 2.67 -1.20 -51.57
C LEU A 134 3.90 -1.18 -52.46
N PHE A 135 5.06 -0.72 -51.97
CA PHE A 135 6.28 -0.58 -52.78
C PHE A 135 7.13 -1.87 -52.85
N MET A 136 6.76 -2.91 -52.09
CA MET A 136 7.47 -4.21 -52.13
C MET A 136 6.65 -5.30 -52.80
N LYS A 137 6.35 -5.11 -54.07
CA LYS A 137 5.51 -6.05 -54.87
C LYS A 137 6.09 -7.46 -55.03
N LYS A 138 7.39 -7.68 -54.77
CA LYS A 138 8.08 -8.95 -54.99
C LYS A 138 8.34 -9.82 -53.76
N LYS A 139 8.09 -9.34 -52.57
CA LYS A 139 8.18 -10.11 -51.33
C LYS A 139 6.87 -9.97 -50.54
N GLU A 140 6.29 -11.08 -50.10
CA GLU A 140 5.13 -11.09 -49.20
C GLU A 140 5.56 -10.72 -47.79
N ILE A 141 5.94 -9.45 -47.58
CA ILE A 141 6.25 -8.92 -46.27
C ILE A 141 4.95 -8.40 -45.65
N GLN A 142 4.53 -9.02 -44.55
CA GLN A 142 3.42 -8.58 -43.76
C GLN A 142 3.95 -8.00 -42.43
N ILE A 143 3.63 -6.74 -42.16
CA ILE A 143 4.00 -6.10 -40.92
C ILE A 143 2.77 -6.13 -40.00
N ARG A 144 2.90 -6.79 -38.85
CA ARG A 144 1.88 -6.83 -37.81
C ARG A 144 2.13 -5.72 -36.83
N HIS A 145 1.20 -4.78 -36.72
CA HIS A 145 1.17 -3.78 -35.65
C HIS A 145 0.30 -4.27 -34.50
N VAL A 146 0.79 -4.10 -33.27
CA VAL A 146 0.03 -4.35 -32.05
C VAL A 146 0.04 -3.07 -31.24
N ILE A 147 -1.13 -2.48 -31.04
CA ILE A 147 -1.33 -1.28 -30.21
C ILE A 147 -2.08 -1.74 -28.97
N THR A 148 -1.56 -1.39 -27.79
CA THR A 148 -2.18 -1.74 -26.53
C THR A 148 -2.52 -0.45 -25.77
N PRO A 149 -3.62 0.24 -26.12
CA PRO A 149 -4.07 1.39 -25.36
C PRO A 149 -4.51 0.95 -23.96
N SER A 150 -4.18 1.76 -22.96
CA SER A 150 -4.57 1.55 -21.56
C SER A 150 -4.98 2.85 -20.91
N ILE A 151 -6.00 2.77 -20.08
CA ILE A 151 -6.49 3.87 -19.24
C ILE A 151 -6.56 3.35 -17.82
N SER A 152 -6.13 4.15 -16.85
CA SER A 152 -6.25 3.80 -15.44
C SER A 152 -6.84 4.97 -14.65
N PHE A 153 -7.72 4.62 -13.73
CA PHE A 153 -8.29 5.53 -12.74
C PHE A 153 -7.89 5.04 -11.36
N SER A 154 -7.54 5.96 -10.47
CA SER A 154 -7.27 5.65 -9.07
C SER A 154 -7.94 6.66 -8.16
N ALA A 155 -8.42 6.19 -7.03
CA ALA A 155 -9.05 7.00 -6.00
C ALA A 155 -8.58 6.54 -4.63
N ALA A 156 -8.24 7.48 -3.77
CA ALA A 156 -7.96 7.25 -2.36
C ALA A 156 -8.59 8.38 -1.56
N PRO A 157 -9.09 8.11 -0.35
CA PRO A 157 -9.51 9.18 0.56
C PRO A 157 -8.33 10.07 0.96
N ASP A 158 -8.66 11.29 1.31
CA ASP A 158 -7.69 12.17 1.97
C ASP A 158 -7.53 11.76 3.44
N PHE A 159 -6.48 11.02 3.75
CA PHE A 159 -6.17 10.56 5.09
C PHE A 159 -5.60 11.66 5.99
N THR A 160 -5.30 12.85 5.44
CA THR A 160 -4.88 14.02 6.23
C THR A 160 -6.06 14.67 6.95
N SER A 161 -7.27 14.35 6.55
CA SER A 161 -8.49 14.84 7.18
C SER A 161 -8.55 14.46 8.67
N SER A 162 -8.98 15.38 9.50
CA SER A 162 -9.17 15.19 10.94
C SER A 162 -10.09 14.01 11.30
N ARG A 163 -10.95 13.57 10.36
CA ARG A 163 -11.79 12.39 10.51
C ARG A 163 -11.01 11.12 10.82
N PHE A 164 -9.80 10.98 10.29
CA PHE A 164 -8.97 9.79 10.48
C PHE A 164 -8.08 9.89 11.73
N GLY A 165 -7.81 11.10 12.23
CA GLY A 165 -7.01 11.33 13.43
C GLY A 165 -5.56 10.88 13.33
N TYR A 166 -5.02 10.76 12.10
CA TYR A 166 -3.65 10.30 11.86
C TYR A 166 -2.65 11.43 11.89
N TYR A 167 -3.13 12.66 11.69
CA TYR A 167 -2.33 13.87 11.65
C TYR A 167 -2.86 14.83 12.70
N ASP A 168 -1.96 15.52 13.36
CA ASP A 168 -2.27 16.61 14.28
C ASP A 168 -1.44 17.83 13.90
N SER A 169 -1.92 19.03 14.25
CA SER A 169 -1.19 20.26 14.01
C SER A 169 -0.77 20.85 15.34
N TYR A 170 0.46 21.31 15.46
CA TYR A 170 0.93 22.05 16.62
C TYR A 170 1.55 23.37 16.21
N ILE A 171 1.48 24.35 17.10
CA ILE A 171 2.06 25.67 16.88
C ILE A 171 3.52 25.60 17.32
N PHE A 172 4.43 25.74 16.35
CA PHE A 172 5.88 25.72 16.60
C PHE A 172 6.43 27.05 17.14
N SER A 173 5.79 28.15 16.82
CA SER A 173 6.11 29.52 17.31
C SER A 173 5.01 30.46 16.88
N TYR A 174 4.77 31.50 17.66
CA TYR A 174 3.81 32.56 17.31
C TYR A 174 4.15 33.29 16.01
N THR A 175 5.33 33.12 15.46
CA THR A 175 5.79 33.82 14.23
C THR A 175 5.77 32.93 12.98
N HIS A 176 5.60 31.60 13.09
CA HIS A 176 5.56 30.70 11.93
C HIS A 176 4.54 29.58 12.12
N LEU A 177 3.40 29.74 11.49
CA LEU A 177 2.49 28.63 11.19
C LEU A 177 3.17 27.68 10.18
N ARG A 178 3.70 26.58 10.62
CA ARG A 178 4.14 25.50 9.75
C ARG A 178 3.41 24.19 10.05
N ALA A 179 2.85 23.79 9.04
CA ALA A 179 2.13 22.66 8.56
C ALA A 179 2.67 21.27 8.98
N HIS A 180 1.74 20.37 9.21
CA HIS A 180 1.73 18.93 8.90
C HIS A 180 3.06 18.18 9.00
N GLU A 181 3.36 17.66 10.16
CA GLU A 181 4.24 16.51 10.25
C GLU A 181 3.45 15.25 10.65
N THR A 182 3.64 14.24 9.84
CA THR A 182 3.08 12.90 9.96
C THR A 182 3.47 12.25 11.27
N ALA A 183 2.51 11.91 12.10
CA ALA A 183 2.72 11.12 13.32
C ALA A 183 2.85 9.62 13.02
N ALA A 184 3.63 9.26 11.98
CA ALA A 184 3.92 7.87 11.65
C ALA A 184 5.34 7.72 11.11
N ASN A 185 6.29 7.57 12.03
CA ASN A 185 7.59 6.97 11.77
C ASN A 185 7.91 5.96 12.86
#